data_78b9ae4f90b2b849a66d7fe45c4fdb42
#
_entry.id   78b9ae4f90b2b849a66d7fe45c4fdb42
#
_cell.length_a   1.000
_cell.length_b   1.000
_cell.length_c   1.000
_cell.angle_alpha   90.00
_cell.angle_beta   90.00
_cell.angle_gamma   90.00
#
_symmetry.space_group_name_H-M   'P 1'
#
loop_
_entity.id
_entity.type
_entity.pdbx_description
1 polymer ?
#
loop_
_entity_poly.entity_id
_entity_poly.type
_entity_poly.pdbx_seq_one_letter_code
_entity_poly.pdbx_strand_id
1 'polypeptide(L)'
;LLIFCQAQDIPFPSYLRELIGTEGKLPKLTPEWLDALLQGFLYDDAQSYEVTEGEREELLKELKEAGCVYRKKVSLTHRDAMQKLLVKSRGKMESIRRIVEAEHQSLGEELRLLILCDYIKKDKLPLVGTDQTLAAEIGAVPIFEYLRREAGEGIRLGCLSGSVILVPVDTKEKLEVLLQEKGCQGTLSPVRDTGYGQLKVKGKNTHVVAVITELFRQGQINTLVGTKSLLGEGWDAPCINSLILATYVGSFMLSNQMRGRTIRTDRDHPEKTGNIWHLACIFPQKSGKTKHPDLSGDYEMLKRRFESFLGVSWKDKVIESGMERLAIPEFDTKEKMEKVNQMMLRRAVDRDGLRARWQESLREIHGGMEVQQVETVPREEEKPGFLFFNALWYEIFSVVLAVMAGMGRMFVEAAYGTRSALAAALGLLMLAACVLVARYGIRLARFSTPERRMRRLSQAVADALAETGELEDPQHCRAQVESVEGMLIGTWLKGGTMRDKTTFAACMEEIWGVIDNPRYLLMREKRRGRGEEYYSVPEIFGRQKERALVFEKHMRRVLGRYRVVYTRTPEGRKILLRARTRSFVNKNQSALQGRKVAKGKYE
;
A
#
# COMPACT_ATOMS: atom_id res chain seq x y z
N LEU A 1 -2.02 -4.15 27.30
CA LEU A 1 -2.07 -3.91 28.76
C LEU A 1 -0.68 -4.05 29.40
N LEU A 2 0.01 -5.21 29.36
CA LEU A 2 1.31 -5.41 30.03
C LEU A 2 2.38 -4.39 29.64
N ILE A 3 2.45 -3.99 28.37
CA ILE A 3 3.37 -2.96 27.87
C ILE A 3 3.04 -1.60 28.51
N PHE A 4 1.75 -1.30 28.65
CA PHE A 4 1.29 -0.08 29.34
C PHE A 4 1.65 -0.13 30.83
N CYS A 5 1.34 -1.24 31.53
CA CYS A 5 1.70 -1.41 32.95
C CYS A 5 3.21 -1.24 33.15
N GLN A 6 4.05 -1.85 32.32
CA GLN A 6 5.51 -1.69 32.39
C GLN A 6 5.95 -0.22 32.16
N ALA A 7 5.31 0.49 31.23
CA ALA A 7 5.68 1.86 30.93
C ALA A 7 5.26 2.86 32.02
N GLN A 8 4.26 2.50 32.85
CA GLN A 8 3.75 3.27 33.98
C GLN A 8 4.24 2.76 35.33
N ASP A 9 5.21 1.81 35.34
CA ASP A 9 5.72 1.17 36.55
C ASP A 9 4.63 0.51 37.41
N ILE A 10 3.52 0.08 36.79
CA ILE A 10 2.42 -0.62 37.46
C ILE A 10 2.82 -2.09 37.60
N PRO A 11 2.87 -2.65 38.83
CA PRO A 11 3.23 -4.05 39.03
C PRO A 11 2.16 -4.99 38.47
N PHE A 12 2.59 -6.07 37.83
CA PHE A 12 1.72 -7.13 37.34
C PHE A 12 2.34 -8.52 37.58
N PRO A 13 1.51 -9.59 37.70
CA PRO A 13 1.97 -10.92 38.00
C PRO A 13 2.91 -11.48 36.93
N SER A 14 4.01 -12.13 37.35
CA SER A 14 5.03 -12.67 36.46
C SER A 14 4.50 -13.75 35.51
N TYR A 15 3.51 -14.53 35.92
CA TYR A 15 2.89 -15.57 35.09
C TYR A 15 2.27 -15.00 33.78
N LEU A 16 1.87 -13.73 33.76
CA LEU A 16 1.34 -13.10 32.55
C LEU A 16 2.44 -12.93 31.49
N ARG A 17 3.71 -12.75 31.88
CA ARG A 17 4.84 -12.73 30.93
C ARG A 17 5.08 -14.14 30.35
N GLU A 18 4.99 -15.16 31.20
CA GLU A 18 5.14 -16.56 30.78
C GLU A 18 4.03 -16.96 29.80
N LEU A 19 2.80 -16.51 30.05
CA LEU A 19 1.63 -16.78 29.21
C LEU A 19 1.80 -16.21 27.78
N ILE A 20 2.49 -15.08 27.64
CA ILE A 20 2.79 -14.45 26.35
C ILE A 20 4.09 -15.01 25.74
N GLY A 21 4.84 -15.81 26.51
CA GLY A 21 6.10 -16.42 26.06
C GLY A 21 7.23 -15.40 25.84
N THR A 22 7.20 -14.27 26.54
CA THR A 22 8.26 -13.27 26.52
C THR A 22 9.13 -13.43 27.76
N GLU A 23 10.24 -14.17 27.63
CA GLU A 23 11.30 -14.20 28.67
C GLU A 23 12.19 -12.93 28.64
N GLY A 24 11.94 -12.03 27.70
CA GLY A 24 12.68 -10.78 27.51
C GLY A 24 11.94 -9.52 27.96
N LYS A 25 12.58 -8.36 27.79
CA LYS A 25 11.93 -7.07 28.02
C LYS A 25 10.75 -6.91 27.07
N LEU A 26 9.60 -6.49 27.59
CA LEU A 26 8.48 -6.09 26.77
C LEU A 26 8.88 -4.89 25.86
N PRO A 27 8.29 -4.74 24.67
CA PRO A 27 8.53 -3.60 23.81
C PRO A 27 8.26 -2.27 24.53
N LYS A 28 8.86 -1.19 24.05
CA LYS A 28 8.51 0.14 24.54
C LYS A 28 7.07 0.48 24.14
N LEU A 29 6.38 1.21 25.01
CA LEU A 29 5.05 1.71 24.73
C LEU A 29 5.11 2.69 23.54
N THR A 30 4.31 2.43 22.50
CA THR A 30 4.15 3.30 21.35
C THR A 30 2.67 3.71 21.22
N PRO A 31 2.35 4.77 20.47
CA PRO A 31 0.96 5.16 20.22
C PRO A 31 0.08 4.04 19.68
N GLU A 32 0.64 3.15 18.84
CA GLU A 32 -0.08 2.01 18.26
C GLU A 32 -0.46 0.97 19.32
N TRP A 33 0.37 0.78 20.35
CA TRP A 33 0.04 -0.07 21.49
C TRP A 33 -1.06 0.53 22.34
N LEU A 34 -1.07 1.86 22.49
CA LEU A 34 -2.16 2.57 23.16
C LEU A 34 -3.45 2.51 22.35
N ASP A 35 -3.39 2.67 21.02
CA ASP A 35 -4.55 2.49 20.14
C ASP A 35 -5.17 1.10 20.33
N ALA A 36 -4.34 0.05 20.31
CA ALA A 36 -4.79 -1.32 20.49
C ALA A 36 -5.37 -1.56 21.89
N LEU A 37 -4.78 -0.98 22.93
CA LEU A 37 -5.29 -1.07 24.31
C LEU A 37 -6.64 -0.35 24.44
N LEU A 38 -6.73 0.89 23.97
CA LEU A 38 -7.96 1.68 24.04
C LEU A 38 -9.06 1.11 23.17
N GLN A 39 -8.72 0.57 22.00
CA GLN A 39 -9.68 -0.12 21.13
C GLN A 39 -10.28 -1.35 21.82
N GLY A 40 -9.45 -2.19 22.44
CA GLY A 40 -9.89 -3.33 23.24
C GLY A 40 -10.75 -2.90 24.42
N PHE A 41 -10.30 -1.90 25.17
CA PHE A 41 -10.98 -1.39 26.35
C PHE A 41 -12.38 -0.80 26.05
N LEU A 42 -12.50 -0.04 24.95
CA LEU A 42 -13.74 0.69 24.62
C LEU A 42 -14.73 -0.15 23.80
N TYR A 43 -14.25 -1.07 22.95
CA TYR A 43 -15.11 -1.71 21.95
C TYR A 43 -14.96 -3.22 21.82
N ASP A 44 -13.71 -3.73 21.63
CA ASP A 44 -13.54 -5.10 21.16
C ASP A 44 -13.57 -6.12 22.31
N ASP A 45 -13.16 -5.72 23.52
CA ASP A 45 -13.05 -6.59 24.70
C ASP A 45 -13.48 -5.86 25.98
N ALA A 46 -14.48 -5.02 25.85
CA ALA A 46 -14.96 -4.15 26.93
C ALA A 46 -15.39 -4.90 28.21
N GLN A 47 -15.83 -6.17 28.06
CA GLN A 47 -16.29 -6.99 29.19
C GLN A 47 -15.16 -7.59 30.03
N SER A 48 -13.92 -7.61 29.51
CA SER A 48 -12.75 -8.15 30.21
C SER A 48 -12.10 -7.15 31.18
N TYR A 49 -12.63 -5.93 31.21
CA TYR A 49 -12.12 -4.86 32.10
C TYR A 49 -13.16 -4.54 33.17
N GLU A 50 -12.77 -4.69 34.44
CA GLU A 50 -13.59 -4.34 35.61
C GLU A 50 -13.58 -2.81 35.82
N VAL A 51 -14.33 -2.09 34.99
CA VAL A 51 -14.46 -0.62 35.03
C VAL A 51 -15.94 -0.27 34.95
N THR A 52 -16.35 0.76 35.67
CA THR A 52 -17.73 1.25 35.62
C THR A 52 -18.06 1.83 34.25
N GLU A 53 -19.33 1.72 33.84
CA GLU A 53 -19.78 2.26 32.56
C GLU A 53 -19.58 3.78 32.46
N GLY A 54 -19.72 4.49 33.60
CA GLY A 54 -19.48 5.93 33.67
C GLY A 54 -18.04 6.35 33.38
N GLU A 55 -17.06 5.65 33.95
CA GLU A 55 -15.64 5.92 33.67
C GLU A 55 -15.27 5.65 32.21
N ARG A 56 -15.89 4.62 31.60
CA ARG A 56 -15.70 4.30 30.20
C ARG A 56 -16.30 5.38 29.30
N GLU A 57 -17.50 5.88 29.63
CA GLU A 57 -18.15 6.96 28.89
C GLU A 57 -17.38 8.27 29.00
N GLU A 58 -16.83 8.59 30.17
CA GLU A 58 -16.01 9.78 30.39
C GLU A 58 -14.74 9.74 29.52
N LEU A 59 -14.01 8.63 29.56
CA LEU A 59 -12.83 8.42 28.69
C LEU A 59 -13.21 8.49 27.19
N LEU A 60 -14.34 7.89 26.82
CA LEU A 60 -14.82 7.93 25.45
C LEU A 60 -15.17 9.37 25.02
N LYS A 61 -15.73 10.17 25.93
CA LYS A 61 -16.03 11.58 25.69
C LYS A 61 -14.75 12.38 25.49
N GLU A 62 -13.76 12.23 26.36
CA GLU A 62 -12.46 12.89 26.22
C GLU A 62 -11.74 12.53 24.91
N LEU A 63 -11.74 11.24 24.55
CA LEU A 63 -11.13 10.78 23.29
C LEU A 63 -11.89 11.29 22.06
N LYS A 64 -13.21 11.44 22.12
CA LYS A 64 -14.01 12.06 21.06
C LYS A 64 -13.73 13.55 20.94
N GLU A 65 -13.66 14.27 22.07
CA GLU A 65 -13.32 15.70 22.11
C GLU A 65 -11.89 15.95 21.59
N ALA A 66 -10.96 15.05 21.91
CA ALA A 66 -9.61 15.05 21.36
C ALA A 66 -9.54 14.63 19.88
N GLY A 67 -10.66 14.18 19.27
CA GLY A 67 -10.71 13.72 17.89
C GLY A 67 -10.00 12.39 17.64
N CYS A 68 -9.80 11.60 18.69
CA CYS A 68 -9.10 10.31 18.64
C CYS A 68 -10.01 9.10 18.33
N VAL A 69 -11.34 9.31 18.20
CA VAL A 69 -12.32 8.26 17.93
C VAL A 69 -13.14 8.60 16.69
N TYR A 70 -13.16 7.69 15.71
CA TYR A 70 -13.98 7.80 14.52
C TYR A 70 -14.66 6.46 14.20
N ARG A 71 -16.00 6.44 14.09
CA ARG A 71 -16.80 5.23 13.78
C ARG A 71 -16.41 4.00 14.61
N LYS A 72 -16.32 4.15 15.93
CA LYS A 72 -15.90 3.11 16.89
C LYS A 72 -14.44 2.61 16.69
N LYS A 73 -13.61 3.37 16.03
CA LYS A 73 -12.18 3.08 15.89
C LYS A 73 -11.37 4.12 16.63
N VAL A 74 -10.50 3.68 17.52
CA VAL A 74 -9.58 4.54 18.27
C VAL A 74 -8.29 4.73 17.49
N SER A 75 -7.79 5.97 17.40
CA SER A 75 -6.47 6.27 16.87
C SER A 75 -5.93 7.57 17.46
N LEU A 76 -4.87 7.47 18.26
CA LEU A 76 -4.19 8.59 18.88
C LEU A 76 -3.27 9.32 17.88
N THR A 77 -2.85 8.64 16.84
CA THR A 77 -1.99 9.18 15.78
C THR A 77 -2.78 9.87 14.67
N HIS A 78 -4.04 9.47 14.46
CA HIS A 78 -4.94 10.05 13.46
C HIS A 78 -5.99 10.93 14.14
N ARG A 79 -5.56 12.07 14.64
CA ARG A 79 -6.48 13.02 15.27
C ARG A 79 -7.43 13.60 14.23
N ASP A 80 -8.73 13.60 14.53
CA ASP A 80 -9.77 14.28 13.73
C ASP A 80 -9.44 15.78 13.52
N ALA A 81 -8.76 16.40 14.50
CA ALA A 81 -8.21 17.73 14.38
C ALA A 81 -7.16 17.85 13.28
N MET A 82 -6.31 16.84 13.12
CA MET A 82 -5.29 16.79 12.06
C MET A 82 -5.93 16.55 10.70
N GLN A 83 -6.94 15.67 10.60
CA GLN A 83 -7.73 15.51 9.37
C GLN A 83 -8.50 16.79 9.02
N LYS A 84 -9.08 17.48 10.00
CA LYS A 84 -9.71 18.80 9.79
C LYS A 84 -8.70 19.87 9.34
N LEU A 85 -7.49 19.84 9.86
CA LEU A 85 -6.40 20.72 9.43
C LEU A 85 -5.94 20.40 7.99
N LEU A 86 -5.87 19.13 7.65
CA LEU A 86 -5.56 18.66 6.30
C LEU A 86 -6.63 19.08 5.27
N VAL A 87 -7.90 19.05 5.67
CA VAL A 87 -9.03 19.55 4.86
C VAL A 87 -8.99 21.07 4.71
N LYS A 88 -8.48 21.78 5.70
CA LYS A 88 -8.34 23.26 5.71
C LYS A 88 -7.03 23.77 5.11
N SER A 89 -6.28 22.94 4.44
CA SER A 89 -4.94 23.29 3.96
C SER A 89 -4.98 24.33 2.83
N ARG A 90 -4.50 25.54 3.13
CA ARG A 90 -4.24 26.60 2.15
C ARG A 90 -3.37 26.13 0.99
N GLY A 91 -2.42 25.24 1.26
CA GLY A 91 -1.55 24.67 0.25
C GLY A 91 -2.28 23.84 -0.81
N LYS A 92 -3.37 23.14 -0.45
CA LYS A 92 -4.19 22.42 -1.43
C LYS A 92 -4.92 23.38 -2.38
N MET A 93 -5.43 24.49 -1.88
CA MET A 93 -6.10 25.50 -2.73
C MET A 93 -5.14 26.10 -3.77
N GLU A 94 -3.94 26.46 -3.32
CA GLU A 94 -2.90 26.96 -4.20
C GLU A 94 -2.44 25.91 -5.21
N SER A 95 -2.32 24.65 -4.80
CA SER A 95 -1.99 23.54 -5.71
C SER A 95 -3.09 23.33 -6.76
N ILE A 96 -4.37 23.43 -6.38
CA ILE A 96 -5.51 23.36 -7.33
C ILE A 96 -5.38 24.46 -8.38
N ARG A 97 -5.16 25.71 -7.96
CA ARG A 97 -4.99 26.84 -8.88
C ARG A 97 -3.87 26.60 -9.89
N ARG A 98 -2.67 26.28 -9.39
CA ARG A 98 -1.49 26.01 -10.24
C ARG A 98 -1.72 24.87 -11.23
N ILE A 99 -2.41 23.81 -10.82
CA ILE A 99 -2.75 22.69 -11.70
C ILE A 99 -3.73 23.15 -12.78
N VAL A 100 -4.79 23.88 -12.40
CA VAL A 100 -5.79 24.39 -13.37
C VAL A 100 -5.12 25.29 -14.41
N GLU A 101 -4.26 26.21 -13.98
CA GLU A 101 -3.52 27.11 -14.88
C GLU A 101 -2.57 26.33 -15.81
N ALA A 102 -1.80 25.38 -15.28
CA ALA A 102 -0.88 24.58 -16.08
C ALA A 102 -1.62 23.71 -17.11
N GLU A 103 -2.72 23.10 -16.72
CA GLU A 103 -3.56 22.29 -17.61
C GLU A 103 -4.23 23.16 -18.68
N HIS A 104 -4.67 24.38 -18.33
CA HIS A 104 -5.23 25.32 -19.28
C HIS A 104 -4.16 25.83 -20.27
N GLN A 105 -2.96 26.14 -19.80
CA GLN A 105 -1.84 26.50 -20.68
C GLN A 105 -1.47 25.38 -21.67
N SER A 106 -1.61 24.11 -21.25
CA SER A 106 -1.30 22.97 -22.11
C SER A 106 -2.39 22.63 -23.11
N LEU A 107 -3.66 22.75 -22.73
CA LEU A 107 -4.81 22.28 -23.53
C LEU A 107 -5.67 23.42 -24.12
N GLY A 108 -5.56 24.64 -23.63
CA GLY A 108 -6.35 25.78 -24.09
C GLY A 108 -7.86 25.49 -24.09
N GLU A 109 -8.50 25.69 -25.22
CA GLU A 109 -9.95 25.48 -25.42
C GLU A 109 -10.38 24.01 -25.32
N GLU A 110 -9.44 23.05 -25.46
CA GLU A 110 -9.71 21.61 -25.32
C GLU A 110 -9.77 21.16 -23.87
N LEU A 111 -9.41 22.00 -22.90
CA LEU A 111 -9.44 21.64 -21.50
C LEU A 111 -10.83 21.20 -21.05
N ARG A 112 -10.93 20.03 -20.43
CA ARG A 112 -12.11 19.51 -19.73
C ARG A 112 -11.66 18.98 -18.39
N LEU A 113 -11.49 19.90 -17.42
CA LEU A 113 -10.96 19.63 -16.11
C LEU A 113 -12.08 19.46 -15.09
N LEU A 114 -12.05 18.35 -14.36
CA LEU A 114 -12.97 18.06 -13.27
C LEU A 114 -12.27 18.12 -11.93
N ILE A 115 -12.81 18.86 -10.97
CA ILE A 115 -12.33 18.93 -9.59
C ILE A 115 -13.34 18.26 -8.67
N LEU A 116 -12.93 17.21 -7.94
CA LEU A 116 -13.79 16.47 -7.05
C LEU A 116 -13.43 16.69 -5.58
N CYS A 117 -14.43 17.04 -4.78
CA CYS A 117 -14.31 17.19 -3.33
C CYS A 117 -15.46 16.48 -2.58
N ASP A 118 -15.33 16.35 -1.24
CA ASP A 118 -16.34 15.65 -0.40
C ASP A 118 -17.50 16.56 0.01
N TYR A 119 -17.24 17.86 0.14
CA TYR A 119 -18.17 18.78 0.78
C TYR A 119 -18.65 19.86 -0.19
N ILE A 120 -19.93 20.21 -0.10
CA ILE A 120 -20.51 21.30 -0.88
C ILE A 120 -20.16 22.67 -0.26
N LYS A 121 -20.25 22.78 1.05
CA LYS A 121 -20.13 24.03 1.82
C LYS A 121 -21.13 25.08 1.33
N LYS A 122 -22.41 24.69 1.25
CA LYS A 122 -23.52 25.54 0.80
C LYS A 122 -23.68 26.80 1.65
N ASP A 123 -23.37 26.73 2.94
CA ASP A 123 -23.32 27.85 3.88
C ASP A 123 -22.37 28.98 3.42
N LYS A 124 -21.43 28.70 2.54
CA LYS A 124 -20.49 29.66 1.96
C LYS A 124 -20.99 30.31 0.67
N LEU A 125 -22.11 29.86 0.09
CA LEU A 125 -22.66 30.42 -1.15
C LEU A 125 -22.95 31.92 -1.03
N PRO A 126 -23.49 32.46 0.08
CA PRO A 126 -23.71 33.90 0.23
C PRO A 126 -22.42 34.75 0.21
N LEU A 127 -21.26 34.12 0.39
CA LEU A 127 -19.97 34.79 0.41
C LEU A 127 -19.30 34.85 -0.97
N VAL A 128 -19.86 34.17 -1.98
CA VAL A 128 -19.38 34.25 -3.36
C VAL A 128 -19.55 35.66 -3.90
N GLY A 129 -18.47 36.25 -4.44
CA GLY A 129 -18.44 37.63 -4.90
C GLY A 129 -18.34 38.69 -3.80
N THR A 130 -18.04 38.31 -2.51
CA THR A 130 -17.73 39.25 -1.41
C THR A 130 -16.22 39.32 -1.20
N ASP A 131 -15.73 40.32 -0.46
CA ASP A 131 -14.30 40.44 -0.13
C ASP A 131 -13.80 39.42 0.90
N GLN A 132 -14.68 38.59 1.46
CA GLN A 132 -14.30 37.57 2.44
C GLN A 132 -13.52 36.42 1.80
N THR A 133 -12.41 36.03 2.45
CA THR A 133 -11.56 34.95 1.96
C THR A 133 -12.15 33.59 2.34
N LEU A 134 -12.49 32.78 1.34
CA LEU A 134 -12.99 31.40 1.52
C LEU A 134 -11.87 30.33 1.46
N ALA A 135 -10.61 30.74 1.33
CA ALA A 135 -9.47 29.84 1.09
C ALA A 135 -9.09 28.93 2.30
N ALA A 136 -9.79 29.04 3.42
CA ALA A 136 -9.50 28.26 4.62
C ALA A 136 -10.15 26.87 4.65
N GLU A 137 -11.09 26.59 3.76
CA GLU A 137 -11.84 25.33 3.76
C GLU A 137 -11.93 24.74 2.34
N ILE A 138 -11.75 23.41 2.23
CA ILE A 138 -11.93 22.70 0.97
C ILE A 138 -13.39 22.25 0.82
N GLY A 139 -13.99 22.63 -0.29
CA GLY A 139 -15.35 22.31 -0.67
C GLY A 139 -15.69 22.87 -2.04
N ALA A 140 -16.79 22.45 -2.65
CA ALA A 140 -17.12 22.86 -4.02
C ALA A 140 -17.28 24.38 -4.17
N VAL A 141 -17.99 25.03 -3.26
CA VAL A 141 -18.18 26.49 -3.30
C VAL A 141 -16.89 27.26 -3.00
N PRO A 142 -16.12 26.93 -1.93
CA PRO A 142 -14.83 27.58 -1.68
C PRO A 142 -13.82 27.42 -2.83
N ILE A 143 -13.70 26.21 -3.43
CA ILE A 143 -12.79 25.99 -4.58
C ILE A 143 -13.24 26.83 -5.77
N PHE A 144 -14.54 26.83 -6.08
CA PHE A 144 -15.10 27.65 -7.16
C PHE A 144 -14.75 29.13 -6.97
N GLU A 145 -15.04 29.69 -5.79
CA GLU A 145 -14.80 31.10 -5.51
C GLU A 145 -13.31 31.46 -5.50
N TYR A 146 -12.47 30.58 -4.97
CA TYR A 146 -11.01 30.78 -5.00
C TYR A 146 -10.47 30.84 -6.42
N LEU A 147 -10.87 29.88 -7.28
CA LEU A 147 -10.46 29.88 -8.68
C LEU A 147 -11.02 31.07 -9.45
N ARG A 148 -12.27 31.46 -9.19
CA ARG A 148 -12.87 32.64 -9.82
C ARG A 148 -12.06 33.92 -9.58
N ARG A 149 -11.45 34.06 -8.41
CA ARG A 149 -10.65 35.25 -8.04
C ARG A 149 -9.21 35.18 -8.51
N GLU A 150 -8.61 34.00 -8.36
CA GLU A 150 -7.15 33.86 -8.43
C GLU A 150 -6.67 33.19 -9.72
N ALA A 151 -7.54 32.49 -10.45
CA ALA A 151 -7.16 31.83 -11.69
C ALA A 151 -7.12 32.79 -12.87
N GLY A 152 -6.22 32.53 -13.80
CA GLY A 152 -6.00 33.36 -14.98
C GLY A 152 -7.18 33.42 -15.96
N GLU A 153 -7.08 34.30 -16.96
CA GLU A 153 -8.08 34.44 -18.00
C GLU A 153 -8.29 33.15 -18.81
N GLY A 154 -9.48 32.99 -19.41
CA GLY A 154 -9.83 31.82 -20.22
C GLY A 154 -10.34 30.63 -19.42
N ILE A 155 -10.27 30.64 -18.08
CA ILE A 155 -10.81 29.57 -17.23
C ILE A 155 -12.30 29.82 -16.99
N ARG A 156 -13.14 28.99 -17.62
CA ARG A 156 -14.61 29.06 -17.55
C ARG A 156 -15.10 28.05 -16.53
N LEU A 157 -15.43 28.54 -15.34
CA LEU A 157 -15.78 27.71 -14.20
C LEU A 157 -17.25 27.26 -14.23
N GLY A 158 -17.50 26.04 -13.72
CA GLY A 158 -18.81 25.56 -13.32
C GLY A 158 -18.73 24.96 -11.93
N CYS A 159 -19.82 25.03 -11.17
CA CYS A 159 -19.97 24.29 -9.94
C CYS A 159 -21.22 23.40 -10.04
N LEU A 160 -21.05 22.10 -9.77
CA LEU A 160 -22.14 21.15 -9.83
C LEU A 160 -22.19 20.32 -8.55
N SER A 161 -23.25 20.54 -7.78
CA SER A 161 -23.53 19.75 -6.57
C SER A 161 -25.03 19.51 -6.43
N GLY A 162 -25.44 18.63 -5.53
CA GLY A 162 -26.85 18.31 -5.33
C GLY A 162 -27.75 19.50 -4.93
N SER A 163 -27.16 20.60 -4.45
CA SER A 163 -27.91 21.78 -3.98
C SER A 163 -27.40 23.12 -4.50
N VAL A 164 -26.29 23.14 -5.22
CA VAL A 164 -25.67 24.35 -5.76
C VAL A 164 -25.21 24.08 -7.18
N ILE A 165 -25.68 24.88 -8.13
CA ILE A 165 -25.25 24.85 -9.53
C ILE A 165 -24.89 26.28 -9.91
N LEU A 166 -23.63 26.51 -10.29
CA LEU A 166 -23.15 27.80 -10.77
C LEU A 166 -22.60 27.64 -12.19
N VAL A 167 -22.99 28.51 -13.09
CA VAL A 167 -22.53 28.53 -14.49
C VAL A 167 -22.25 29.95 -14.93
N PRO A 168 -21.43 30.17 -15.96
CA PRO A 168 -21.22 31.51 -16.52
C PRO A 168 -22.54 32.11 -17.06
N VAL A 169 -22.79 33.39 -16.83
CA VAL A 169 -24.04 34.06 -17.26
C VAL A 169 -24.16 34.13 -18.79
N ASP A 170 -23.06 34.23 -19.49
CA ASP A 170 -23.01 34.27 -20.96
C ASP A 170 -23.45 32.94 -21.63
N THR A 171 -23.54 31.85 -20.85
CA THR A 171 -24.06 30.56 -21.33
C THR A 171 -25.59 30.49 -21.35
N LYS A 172 -26.30 31.54 -20.91
CA LYS A 172 -27.74 31.52 -20.67
C LYS A 172 -28.55 31.01 -21.85
N GLU A 173 -28.32 31.52 -23.06
CA GLU A 173 -29.06 31.14 -24.27
C GLU A 173 -28.91 29.63 -24.57
N LYS A 174 -27.67 29.14 -24.55
CA LYS A 174 -27.40 27.71 -24.76
C LYS A 174 -27.97 26.83 -23.65
N LEU A 175 -27.90 27.31 -22.42
CA LEU A 175 -28.47 26.62 -21.24
C LEU A 175 -29.98 26.46 -21.37
N GLU A 176 -30.70 27.51 -21.81
CA GLU A 176 -32.16 27.48 -22.01
C GLU A 176 -32.55 26.48 -23.09
N VAL A 177 -31.82 26.42 -24.21
CA VAL A 177 -32.05 25.41 -25.26
C VAL A 177 -31.86 24.00 -24.74
N LEU A 178 -30.76 23.72 -24.06
CA LEU A 178 -30.47 22.40 -23.51
C LEU A 178 -31.48 21.98 -22.42
N LEU A 179 -31.96 22.92 -21.60
CA LEU A 179 -33.00 22.66 -20.63
C LEU A 179 -34.32 22.27 -21.31
N GLN A 180 -34.72 22.99 -22.37
CA GLN A 180 -35.93 22.65 -23.15
C GLN A 180 -35.82 21.28 -23.81
N GLU A 181 -34.69 20.95 -24.43
CA GLU A 181 -34.44 19.62 -25.02
C GLU A 181 -34.58 18.47 -24.01
N LYS A 182 -34.21 18.70 -22.76
CA LYS A 182 -34.31 17.72 -21.68
C LYS A 182 -35.64 17.80 -20.91
N GLY A 183 -36.59 18.65 -21.34
CA GLY A 183 -37.86 18.82 -20.68
C GLY A 183 -37.81 19.41 -19.27
N CYS A 184 -36.78 20.22 -19.01
CA CYS A 184 -36.56 20.87 -17.72
C CYS A 184 -36.88 22.37 -17.80
N GLN A 185 -37.39 22.91 -16.69
CA GLN A 185 -37.52 24.37 -16.53
C GLN A 185 -36.52 24.85 -15.49
N GLY A 186 -35.72 25.86 -15.87
CA GLY A 186 -34.70 26.41 -14.99
C GLY A 186 -34.66 27.92 -15.06
N THR A 187 -34.24 28.54 -13.97
CA THR A 187 -34.01 30.00 -13.89
C THR A 187 -32.58 30.25 -13.49
N LEU A 188 -31.84 30.99 -14.29
CA LEU A 188 -30.49 31.43 -13.99
C LEU A 188 -30.55 32.80 -13.31
N SER A 189 -30.16 32.87 -12.05
CA SER A 189 -30.13 34.10 -11.25
C SER A 189 -28.68 34.55 -11.08
N PRO A 190 -28.28 35.77 -11.52
CA PRO A 190 -26.93 36.28 -11.35
C PRO A 190 -26.51 36.27 -9.87
N VAL A 191 -25.26 35.90 -9.61
CA VAL A 191 -24.64 35.96 -8.28
C VAL A 191 -23.77 37.22 -8.23
N ARG A 192 -24.33 38.33 -7.75
CA ARG A 192 -23.67 39.64 -7.73
C ARG A 192 -23.01 39.98 -9.10
N ASP A 193 -21.96 40.74 -9.09
CA ASP A 193 -21.20 41.13 -10.30
C ASP A 193 -20.06 40.15 -10.58
N THR A 194 -20.30 38.83 -10.42
CA THR A 194 -19.27 37.80 -10.58
C THR A 194 -19.12 37.28 -12.01
N GLY A 195 -20.04 37.59 -12.90
CA GLY A 195 -20.13 36.98 -14.23
C GLY A 195 -20.74 35.56 -14.20
N TYR A 196 -21.14 35.05 -13.03
CA TYR A 196 -21.74 33.74 -12.84
C TYR A 196 -23.17 33.84 -12.30
N GLY A 197 -23.97 32.85 -12.65
CA GLY A 197 -25.35 32.74 -12.16
C GLY A 197 -25.58 31.42 -11.43
N GLN A 198 -26.49 31.45 -10.43
CA GLN A 198 -27.01 30.28 -9.80
C GLN A 198 -28.19 29.75 -10.60
N LEU A 199 -28.10 28.51 -11.07
CA LEU A 199 -29.19 27.82 -11.76
C LEU A 199 -30.08 27.13 -10.73
N LYS A 200 -31.38 27.44 -10.75
CA LYS A 200 -32.44 26.74 -10.01
C LYS A 200 -33.31 26.01 -11.03
N VAL A 201 -33.43 24.70 -10.90
CA VAL A 201 -34.18 23.86 -11.84
C VAL A 201 -35.33 23.16 -11.13
N LYS A 202 -36.50 23.15 -11.80
CA LYS A 202 -37.61 22.27 -11.44
C LYS A 202 -37.55 21.04 -12.35
N GLY A 203 -37.21 19.86 -11.80
CA GLY A 203 -37.07 18.64 -12.59
C GLY A 203 -36.24 17.57 -11.89
N LYS A 204 -36.00 16.45 -12.57
CA LYS A 204 -35.16 15.36 -12.05
C LYS A 204 -33.68 15.75 -12.11
N ASN A 205 -32.96 15.52 -11.04
CA ASN A 205 -31.51 15.81 -10.93
C ASN A 205 -30.68 15.22 -12.07
N THR A 206 -31.06 14.06 -12.60
CA THR A 206 -30.35 13.39 -13.70
C THR A 206 -30.36 14.21 -15.01
N HIS A 207 -31.45 14.90 -15.31
CA HIS A 207 -31.56 15.76 -16.49
C HIS A 207 -30.69 17.01 -16.35
N VAL A 208 -30.66 17.60 -15.16
CA VAL A 208 -29.82 18.78 -14.87
C VAL A 208 -28.35 18.43 -15.00
N VAL A 209 -27.94 17.29 -14.47
CA VAL A 209 -26.56 16.79 -14.63
C VAL A 209 -26.20 16.62 -16.10
N ALA A 210 -27.12 16.08 -16.92
CA ALA A 210 -26.91 15.92 -18.36
C ALA A 210 -26.73 17.27 -19.09
N VAL A 211 -27.53 18.29 -18.73
CA VAL A 211 -27.41 19.65 -19.30
C VAL A 211 -26.06 20.27 -18.96
N ILE A 212 -25.63 20.21 -17.70
CA ILE A 212 -24.32 20.78 -17.31
C ILE A 212 -23.17 19.99 -17.94
N THR A 213 -23.33 18.66 -18.07
CA THR A 213 -22.34 17.82 -18.78
C THR A 213 -22.20 18.22 -20.24
N GLU A 214 -23.30 18.57 -20.91
CA GLU A 214 -23.28 19.00 -22.29
C GLU A 214 -22.61 20.38 -22.46
N LEU A 215 -22.91 21.34 -21.57
CA LEU A 215 -22.19 22.64 -21.53
C LEU A 215 -20.68 22.43 -21.33
N PHE A 216 -20.32 21.48 -20.50
CA PHE A 216 -18.92 21.11 -20.24
C PHE A 216 -18.28 20.43 -21.45
N ARG A 217 -18.98 19.51 -22.12
CA ARG A 217 -18.52 18.88 -23.36
C ARG A 217 -18.27 19.91 -24.47
N GLN A 218 -19.17 20.87 -24.62
CA GLN A 218 -19.10 21.95 -25.64
C GLN A 218 -18.08 23.04 -25.30
N GLY A 219 -17.37 22.99 -24.16
CA GLY A 219 -16.39 24.01 -23.77
C GLY A 219 -16.98 25.28 -23.20
N GLN A 220 -18.30 25.38 -23.02
CA GLN A 220 -18.90 26.53 -22.35
C GLN A 220 -18.50 26.63 -20.88
N ILE A 221 -18.12 25.51 -20.32
CA ILE A 221 -17.43 25.33 -19.05
C ILE A 221 -16.22 24.46 -19.35
N ASN A 222 -15.01 24.89 -19.02
CA ASN A 222 -13.81 24.07 -19.20
C ASN A 222 -13.28 23.49 -17.86
N THR A 223 -13.69 24.05 -16.74
CA THR A 223 -13.31 23.62 -15.41
C THR A 223 -14.55 23.44 -14.53
N LEU A 224 -14.88 22.21 -14.19
CA LEU A 224 -16.08 21.86 -13.42
C LEU A 224 -15.71 21.42 -12.01
N VAL A 225 -16.22 22.12 -10.99
CA VAL A 225 -16.05 21.75 -9.57
C VAL A 225 -17.29 21.00 -9.11
N GLY A 226 -17.12 19.81 -8.53
CA GLY A 226 -18.25 19.00 -8.10
C GLY A 226 -17.97 18.15 -6.88
N THR A 227 -19.04 17.55 -6.36
CA THR A 227 -18.92 16.59 -5.26
C THR A 227 -18.92 15.15 -5.77
N LYS A 228 -18.18 14.30 -5.07
CA LYS A 228 -18.08 12.86 -5.39
C LYS A 228 -19.45 12.17 -5.47
N SER A 229 -20.38 12.55 -4.60
CA SER A 229 -21.71 11.93 -4.53
C SER A 229 -22.59 12.23 -5.74
N LEU A 230 -22.44 13.41 -6.34
CA LEU A 230 -23.25 13.80 -7.50
C LEU A 230 -22.77 13.15 -8.80
N LEU A 231 -21.47 12.92 -8.87
CA LEU A 231 -20.80 12.30 -10.01
C LEU A 231 -20.70 10.79 -9.84
N GLY A 232 -21.57 10.20 -9.01
CA GLY A 232 -21.67 8.79 -8.72
C GLY A 232 -22.08 7.91 -9.91
N GLU A 233 -22.80 6.82 -9.63
CA GLU A 233 -23.22 5.85 -10.64
C GLU A 233 -24.04 6.51 -11.76
N GLY A 234 -23.64 6.22 -13.00
CA GLY A 234 -24.38 6.64 -14.19
C GLY A 234 -23.97 7.95 -14.86
N TRP A 235 -23.11 8.79 -14.25
CA TRP A 235 -22.61 9.98 -14.95
C TRP A 235 -21.52 9.61 -15.96
N ASP A 236 -21.71 9.97 -17.22
CA ASP A 236 -20.77 9.71 -18.31
C ASP A 236 -20.30 11.00 -18.96
N ALA A 237 -18.98 11.23 -18.95
CA ALA A 237 -18.33 12.38 -19.57
C ALA A 237 -16.95 11.97 -20.10
N PRO A 238 -16.90 11.29 -21.27
CA PRO A 238 -15.64 10.85 -21.88
C PRO A 238 -14.69 11.98 -22.24
N CYS A 239 -15.21 13.19 -22.40
CA CYS A 239 -14.43 14.40 -22.73
C CYS A 239 -13.45 14.82 -21.62
N ILE A 240 -13.57 14.32 -20.39
CA ILE A 240 -12.67 14.69 -19.29
C ILE A 240 -11.23 14.30 -19.63
N ASN A 241 -10.34 15.29 -19.66
CA ASN A 241 -8.91 15.13 -19.94
C ASN A 241 -8.00 15.55 -18.78
N SER A 242 -8.56 16.12 -17.71
CA SER A 242 -7.86 16.35 -16.45
C SER A 242 -8.81 16.16 -15.26
N LEU A 243 -8.33 15.53 -14.19
CA LEU A 243 -9.08 15.26 -12.97
C LEU A 243 -8.25 15.64 -11.74
N ILE A 244 -8.80 16.48 -10.86
CA ILE A 244 -8.20 16.79 -9.57
C ILE A 244 -9.04 16.15 -8.46
N LEU A 245 -8.41 15.26 -7.67
CA LEU A 245 -8.97 14.73 -6.44
C LEU A 245 -8.54 15.62 -5.27
N ALA A 246 -9.35 16.65 -4.97
CA ALA A 246 -9.02 17.69 -4.00
C ALA A 246 -9.10 17.22 -2.55
N THR A 247 -9.94 16.22 -2.26
CA THR A 247 -10.10 15.65 -0.93
C THR A 247 -9.73 14.18 -0.92
N TYR A 248 -9.43 13.70 0.28
CA TYR A 248 -9.15 12.31 0.53
C TYR A 248 -10.30 11.38 0.08
N VAL A 249 -9.96 10.33 -0.67
CA VAL A 249 -10.92 9.30 -1.07
C VAL A 249 -10.67 8.04 -0.25
N GLY A 250 -11.51 7.76 0.75
CA GLY A 250 -11.36 6.60 1.65
C GLY A 250 -11.56 5.24 0.98
N SER A 251 -12.34 5.18 -0.11
CA SER A 251 -12.70 3.94 -0.81
C SER A 251 -11.87 3.76 -2.08
N PHE A 252 -11.24 2.61 -2.21
CA PHE A 252 -10.54 2.19 -3.43
C PHE A 252 -11.48 2.14 -4.65
N MET A 253 -12.68 1.56 -4.48
CA MET A 253 -13.67 1.44 -5.54
C MET A 253 -14.09 2.82 -6.09
N LEU A 254 -14.38 3.77 -5.19
CA LEU A 254 -14.77 5.12 -5.57
C LEU A 254 -13.62 5.86 -6.28
N SER A 255 -12.38 5.69 -5.82
CA SER A 255 -11.20 6.25 -6.47
C SER A 255 -11.05 5.71 -7.90
N ASN A 256 -11.23 4.41 -8.10
CA ASN A 256 -11.15 3.79 -9.43
C ASN A 256 -12.29 4.24 -10.35
N GLN A 257 -13.50 4.36 -9.85
CA GLN A 257 -14.63 4.88 -10.63
C GLN A 257 -14.36 6.30 -11.13
N MET A 258 -13.82 7.18 -10.27
CA MET A 258 -13.50 8.56 -10.66
C MET A 258 -12.36 8.62 -11.69
N ARG A 259 -11.28 7.85 -11.46
CA ARG A 259 -10.18 7.76 -12.43
C ARG A 259 -10.62 7.17 -13.75
N GLY A 260 -11.46 6.14 -13.72
CA GLY A 260 -12.01 5.48 -14.89
C GLY A 260 -12.73 6.44 -15.85
N ARG A 261 -13.23 7.57 -15.38
CA ARG A 261 -13.87 8.59 -16.23
C ARG A 261 -12.86 9.36 -17.09
N THR A 262 -11.73 9.72 -16.51
CA THR A 262 -10.65 10.44 -17.20
C THR A 262 -9.93 9.58 -18.24
N ILE A 263 -9.78 8.28 -17.96
CA ILE A 263 -9.09 7.34 -18.86
C ILE A 263 -10.00 6.72 -19.94
N ARG A 264 -11.30 7.05 -19.95
CA ARG A 264 -12.20 6.62 -21.04
C ARG A 264 -11.76 7.20 -22.35
N THR A 265 -11.85 6.39 -23.40
CA THR A 265 -11.66 6.88 -24.76
C THR A 265 -12.79 7.81 -25.15
N ASP A 266 -12.46 8.93 -25.80
CA ASP A 266 -13.41 9.85 -26.39
C ASP A 266 -13.45 9.60 -27.90
N ARG A 267 -14.63 9.37 -28.46
CA ARG A 267 -14.79 9.10 -29.90
C ARG A 267 -14.48 10.32 -30.74
N ASP A 268 -14.81 11.49 -30.20
CA ASP A 268 -14.60 12.78 -30.88
C ASP A 268 -13.11 13.18 -30.82
N HIS A 269 -12.38 12.70 -29.78
CA HIS A 269 -10.97 13.00 -29.54
C HIS A 269 -10.19 11.73 -29.20
N PRO A 270 -9.91 10.84 -30.19
CA PRO A 270 -9.25 9.54 -29.95
C PRO A 270 -7.82 9.68 -29.40
N GLU A 271 -7.18 10.81 -29.65
CA GLU A 271 -5.84 11.15 -29.19
C GLU A 271 -5.79 11.74 -27.77
N LYS A 272 -6.94 11.80 -27.09
CA LYS A 272 -7.03 12.34 -25.74
C LYS A 272 -6.09 11.63 -24.79
N THR A 273 -5.33 12.39 -24.01
CA THR A 273 -4.60 11.92 -22.82
C THR A 273 -5.29 12.42 -21.56
N GLY A 274 -5.22 11.67 -20.48
CA GLY A 274 -5.87 12.03 -19.21
C GLY A 274 -4.88 12.19 -18.07
N ASN A 275 -4.83 13.36 -17.44
CA ASN A 275 -4.08 13.56 -16.21
C ASN A 275 -4.99 13.38 -14.98
N ILE A 276 -4.47 12.70 -13.96
CA ILE A 276 -5.17 12.47 -12.70
C ILE A 276 -4.29 12.95 -11.55
N TRP A 277 -4.72 14.03 -10.93
CA TRP A 277 -4.01 14.72 -9.87
C TRP A 277 -4.53 14.27 -8.49
N HIS A 278 -3.64 13.74 -7.71
CA HIS A 278 -3.89 13.41 -6.30
C HIS A 278 -3.19 14.42 -5.41
N LEU A 279 -3.94 15.10 -4.56
CA LEU A 279 -3.40 16.06 -3.61
C LEU A 279 -3.18 15.39 -2.25
N ALA A 280 -1.95 15.42 -1.77
CA ALA A 280 -1.59 14.94 -0.44
C ALA A 280 -0.94 16.08 0.36
N CYS A 281 -1.30 16.22 1.63
CA CYS A 281 -0.62 17.13 2.54
C CYS A 281 0.56 16.42 3.19
N ILE A 282 1.70 17.10 3.20
CA ILE A 282 2.93 16.62 3.81
C ILE A 282 3.44 17.72 4.74
N PHE A 283 3.87 17.33 5.94
CA PHE A 283 4.48 18.25 6.89
C PHE A 283 6.00 18.13 6.79
N PRO A 284 6.71 19.20 6.37
CA PRO A 284 8.16 19.21 6.42
C PRO A 284 8.61 19.16 7.88
N GLN A 285 9.52 18.26 8.21
CA GLN A 285 10.09 18.20 9.56
C GLN A 285 10.94 19.45 9.84
N LYS A 286 10.75 20.01 11.02
CA LYS A 286 11.70 20.98 11.58
C LYS A 286 12.99 20.22 11.92
N SER A 287 14.02 20.56 11.17
CA SER A 287 15.46 20.18 11.31
C SER A 287 15.83 19.40 12.58
N GLY A 288 16.40 18.22 12.45
CA GLY A 288 17.52 17.82 13.32
C GLY A 288 17.52 16.41 13.91
N LYS A 289 16.46 15.59 13.91
CA LYS A 289 16.53 14.33 14.68
C LYS A 289 15.97 13.04 14.02
N THR A 290 15.29 13.11 12.92
CA THR A 290 14.79 11.90 12.21
C THR A 290 14.97 12.02 10.71
N LYS A 291 15.45 10.95 10.07
CA LYS A 291 15.81 10.93 8.64
C LYS A 291 14.62 10.86 7.67
N HIS A 292 13.38 10.86 8.14
CA HIS A 292 12.21 10.74 7.28
C HIS A 292 11.22 11.87 7.60
N PRO A 293 10.61 12.52 6.57
CA PRO A 293 9.52 13.45 6.80
C PRO A 293 8.39 12.72 7.52
N ASP A 294 7.72 13.41 8.45
CA ASP A 294 6.50 12.88 9.06
C ASP A 294 5.42 12.88 7.97
N LEU A 295 5.37 11.78 7.23
CA LEU A 295 4.45 11.59 6.13
C LEU A 295 3.04 11.53 6.74
N SER A 296 2.20 12.49 6.37
CA SER A 296 0.82 12.50 6.81
C SER A 296 0.12 11.19 6.40
N GLY A 297 -0.86 10.76 7.19
CA GLY A 297 -1.68 9.61 6.82
C GLY A 297 -2.32 9.72 5.42
N ASP A 298 -2.47 10.95 4.90
CA ASP A 298 -2.94 11.28 3.56
C ASP A 298 -1.95 10.77 2.48
N TYR A 299 -0.65 10.98 2.68
CA TYR A 299 0.38 10.51 1.75
C TYR A 299 0.59 9.00 1.80
N GLU A 300 0.69 8.42 3.00
CA GLU A 300 0.83 6.96 3.17
C GLU A 300 -0.33 6.20 2.53
N MET A 301 -1.53 6.74 2.66
CA MET A 301 -2.69 6.13 2.05
C MET A 301 -2.71 6.31 0.53
N LEU A 302 -2.20 7.43 0.02
CA LEU A 302 -2.01 7.63 -1.41
C LEU A 302 -1.01 6.60 -1.95
N LYS A 303 0.11 6.37 -1.26
CA LYS A 303 1.11 5.37 -1.61
C LYS A 303 0.48 3.97 -1.74
N ARG A 304 -0.27 3.53 -0.73
CA ARG A 304 -0.98 2.24 -0.77
C ARG A 304 -1.96 2.11 -1.93
N ARG A 305 -2.59 3.21 -2.37
CA ARG A 305 -3.49 3.18 -3.53
C ARG A 305 -2.75 3.02 -4.83
N PHE A 306 -1.59 3.66 -4.96
CA PHE A 306 -0.77 3.53 -6.15
C PHE A 306 -0.29 2.09 -6.39
N GLU A 307 -0.17 1.27 -5.34
CA GLU A 307 0.11 -0.17 -5.45
C GLU A 307 -0.89 -0.90 -6.35
N SER A 308 -2.13 -0.40 -6.42
CA SER A 308 -3.20 -0.97 -7.25
C SER A 308 -3.38 -0.29 -8.60
N PHE A 309 -2.61 0.75 -8.90
CA PHE A 309 -2.76 1.54 -10.13
C PHE A 309 -1.60 1.30 -11.08
N LEU A 310 -1.90 0.70 -12.22
CA LEU A 310 -0.96 0.57 -13.32
C LEU A 310 -0.76 1.91 -14.03
N GLY A 311 0.46 2.18 -14.43
CA GLY A 311 0.84 3.33 -15.26
C GLY A 311 2.25 3.19 -15.79
N VAL A 312 2.60 3.99 -16.78
CA VAL A 312 3.94 3.99 -17.36
C VAL A 312 4.96 4.47 -16.33
N SER A 313 6.06 3.75 -16.22
CA SER A 313 7.21 4.18 -15.42
C SER A 313 7.86 5.40 -16.08
N TRP A 314 8.32 6.33 -15.22
CA TRP A 314 9.02 7.52 -15.72
C TRP A 314 10.45 7.24 -16.13
N LYS A 315 11.12 6.29 -15.47
CA LYS A 315 12.51 5.91 -15.74
C LYS A 315 12.62 4.86 -16.84
N ASP A 316 11.72 3.90 -16.83
CA ASP A 316 11.79 2.70 -17.64
C ASP A 316 10.61 2.62 -18.60
N LYS A 317 10.74 1.85 -19.68
CA LYS A 317 9.68 1.62 -20.67
C LYS A 317 8.70 0.52 -20.21
N VAL A 318 8.32 0.52 -18.95
CA VAL A 318 7.55 -0.51 -18.28
C VAL A 318 6.23 0.05 -17.77
N ILE A 319 5.17 -0.76 -17.83
CA ILE A 319 3.90 -0.45 -17.17
C ILE A 319 3.87 -1.18 -15.83
N GLU A 320 3.90 -0.42 -14.73
CA GLU A 320 3.98 -0.98 -13.38
C GLU A 320 3.04 -0.27 -12.39
N SER A 321 2.77 -0.91 -11.26
CA SER A 321 2.05 -0.31 -10.14
C SER A 321 3.01 0.36 -9.14
N GLY A 322 2.47 1.12 -8.20
CA GLY A 322 3.25 1.79 -7.16
C GLY A 322 3.62 3.23 -7.48
N MET A 323 4.00 3.99 -6.46
CA MET A 323 4.43 5.39 -6.62
C MET A 323 5.85 5.53 -7.17
N GLU A 324 6.67 4.50 -7.02
CA GLU A 324 8.06 4.46 -7.47
C GLU A 324 8.17 4.68 -8.99
N ARG A 325 7.15 4.22 -9.75
CA ARG A 325 7.05 4.48 -11.21
C ARG A 325 7.08 5.96 -11.58
N LEU A 326 6.69 6.84 -10.66
CA LEU A 326 6.73 8.28 -10.86
C LEU A 326 8.14 8.87 -10.68
N ALA A 327 9.09 8.08 -10.17
CA ALA A 327 10.46 8.50 -9.90
C ALA A 327 10.52 9.87 -9.19
N ILE A 328 9.76 10.01 -8.11
CA ILE A 328 9.72 11.22 -7.29
C ILE A 328 10.97 11.25 -6.41
N PRO A 329 11.81 12.32 -6.49
CA PRO A 329 12.96 12.45 -5.61
C PRO A 329 12.53 12.70 -4.15
N GLU A 330 13.47 12.59 -3.21
CA GLU A 330 13.22 12.91 -1.81
C GLU A 330 12.77 14.37 -1.62
N PHE A 331 11.79 14.58 -0.72
CA PHE A 331 11.14 15.87 -0.47
C PHE A 331 10.97 16.17 1.03
N ASP A 332 12.04 16.10 1.76
CA ASP A 332 12.11 16.32 3.21
C ASP A 332 11.99 17.80 3.61
N THR A 333 12.27 18.74 2.71
CA THR A 333 12.17 20.17 2.95
C THR A 333 11.12 20.84 2.07
N LYS A 334 10.67 22.05 2.48
CA LYS A 334 9.68 22.83 1.71
C LYS A 334 10.20 23.15 0.29
N GLU A 335 11.48 23.48 0.15
CA GLU A 335 12.11 23.79 -1.13
C GLU A 335 12.15 22.56 -2.05
N LYS A 336 12.48 21.38 -1.50
CA LYS A 336 12.45 20.12 -2.26
C LYS A 336 11.02 19.75 -2.67
N MET A 337 10.04 19.93 -1.78
CA MET A 337 8.61 19.71 -2.10
C MET A 337 8.15 20.62 -3.24
N GLU A 338 8.53 21.91 -3.24
CA GLU A 338 8.21 22.84 -4.32
C GLU A 338 8.85 22.41 -5.65
N LYS A 339 10.12 21.98 -5.64
CA LYS A 339 10.80 21.43 -6.82
C LYS A 339 10.07 20.18 -7.38
N VAL A 340 9.61 19.30 -6.49
CA VAL A 340 8.82 18.11 -6.89
C VAL A 340 7.51 18.54 -7.53
N ASN A 341 6.78 19.47 -6.93
CA ASN A 341 5.52 19.97 -7.48
C ASN A 341 5.73 20.58 -8.89
N GLN A 342 6.76 21.41 -9.06
CA GLN A 342 7.11 22.00 -10.36
C GLN A 342 7.51 20.93 -11.40
N MET A 343 8.27 19.91 -10.96
CA MET A 343 8.62 18.79 -11.83
C MET A 343 7.38 18.03 -12.28
N MET A 344 6.43 17.75 -11.38
CA MET A 344 5.20 17.04 -11.71
C MET A 344 4.31 17.86 -12.67
N LEU A 345 4.22 19.19 -12.48
CA LEU A 345 3.52 20.07 -13.41
C LEU A 345 4.14 20.00 -14.81
N ARG A 346 5.47 20.13 -14.93
CA ARG A 346 6.16 20.04 -16.24
C ARG A 346 5.94 18.69 -16.93
N ARG A 347 5.96 17.58 -16.15
CA ARG A 347 5.71 16.24 -16.70
C ARG A 347 4.28 16.05 -17.17
N ALA A 348 3.32 16.67 -16.51
CA ALA A 348 1.91 16.56 -16.83
C ALA A 348 1.51 17.34 -18.09
N VAL A 349 2.12 18.49 -18.34
CA VAL A 349 1.85 19.29 -19.54
C VAL A 349 2.50 18.71 -20.80
N ASP A 350 3.52 17.85 -20.66
CA ASP A 350 4.15 17.10 -21.77
C ASP A 350 3.27 15.92 -22.20
N ARG A 351 2.15 16.23 -22.86
CA ARG A 351 1.14 15.24 -23.28
C ARG A 351 1.60 14.35 -24.41
N ASP A 352 2.37 14.89 -25.34
CA ASP A 352 2.94 14.14 -26.45
C ASP A 352 4.02 13.18 -25.97
N GLY A 353 4.88 13.62 -25.06
CA GLY A 353 5.86 12.74 -24.42
C GLY A 353 5.19 11.64 -23.60
N LEU A 354 4.07 11.93 -22.93
CA LEU A 354 3.29 10.91 -22.23
C LEU A 354 2.73 9.86 -23.19
N ARG A 355 2.15 10.32 -24.31
CA ARG A 355 1.60 9.42 -25.35
C ARG A 355 2.69 8.56 -25.96
N ALA A 356 3.82 9.15 -26.31
CA ALA A 356 4.97 8.43 -26.85
C ALA A 356 5.46 7.33 -25.88
N ARG A 357 5.58 7.63 -24.59
CA ARG A 357 5.95 6.65 -23.56
C ARG A 357 4.95 5.50 -23.45
N TRP A 358 3.66 5.78 -23.47
CA TRP A 358 2.63 4.74 -23.48
C TRP A 358 2.74 3.84 -24.71
N GLN A 359 2.89 4.44 -25.90
CA GLN A 359 3.03 3.68 -27.14
C GLN A 359 4.29 2.81 -27.16
N GLU A 360 5.41 3.34 -26.66
CA GLU A 360 6.67 2.62 -26.56
C GLU A 360 6.55 1.45 -25.58
N SER A 361 6.04 1.72 -24.37
CA SER A 361 5.83 0.67 -23.36
C SER A 361 4.85 -0.42 -23.82
N LEU A 362 3.83 -0.07 -24.59
CA LEU A 362 2.88 -1.03 -25.16
C LEU A 362 3.51 -1.86 -26.31
N ARG A 363 4.42 -1.29 -27.10
CA ARG A 363 5.13 -2.02 -28.18
C ARG A 363 6.07 -3.07 -27.58
N GLU A 364 6.73 -2.77 -26.50
CA GLU A 364 7.63 -3.71 -25.80
C GLU A 364 6.88 -4.85 -25.08
N ILE A 365 5.58 -4.70 -24.84
CA ILE A 365 4.72 -5.75 -24.25
C ILE A 365 4.33 -6.85 -25.25
N HIS A 366 4.72 -6.79 -26.52
CA HIS A 366 4.42 -7.83 -27.51
C HIS A 366 5.05 -9.18 -27.13
N GLY A 367 4.33 -9.94 -26.32
CA GLY A 367 4.73 -11.23 -25.74
C GLY A 367 5.06 -11.19 -24.24
N GLY A 368 5.17 -10.01 -23.65
CA GLY A 368 5.51 -9.84 -22.23
C GLY A 368 4.38 -10.25 -21.29
N MET A 369 4.67 -11.21 -20.42
CA MET A 369 3.75 -11.64 -19.38
C MET A 369 3.65 -10.57 -18.29
N GLU A 370 2.44 -10.36 -17.76
CA GLU A 370 2.25 -9.58 -16.55
C GLU A 370 2.94 -10.26 -15.37
N VAL A 371 3.80 -9.53 -14.67
CA VAL A 371 4.50 -10.00 -13.48
C VAL A 371 3.82 -9.40 -12.25
N GLN A 372 3.49 -10.24 -11.29
CA GLN A 372 3.00 -9.84 -9.97
C GLN A 372 4.10 -10.06 -8.95
N GLN A 373 4.83 -9.00 -8.63
CA GLN A 373 5.98 -9.03 -7.73
C GLN A 373 5.55 -8.66 -6.31
N VAL A 374 5.93 -9.51 -5.36
CA VAL A 374 5.78 -9.23 -3.93
C VAL A 374 7.14 -8.78 -3.38
N GLU A 375 7.18 -7.56 -2.83
CA GLU A 375 8.40 -6.98 -2.26
C GLU A 375 8.47 -7.24 -0.77
N THR A 376 9.59 -7.80 -0.33
CA THR A 376 9.83 -8.14 1.07
C THR A 376 11.19 -7.63 1.54
N VAL A 377 11.26 -7.19 2.80
CA VAL A 377 12.52 -6.97 3.50
C VAL A 377 12.86 -8.25 4.27
N PRO A 378 14.05 -8.85 4.10
CA PRO A 378 14.45 -10.00 4.89
C PRO A 378 14.40 -9.65 6.38
N ARG A 379 13.69 -10.47 7.17
CA ARG A 379 13.63 -10.28 8.63
C ARG A 379 15.03 -10.34 9.23
N GLU A 380 15.26 -9.59 10.33
CA GLU A 380 16.57 -9.60 11.01
C GLU A 380 17.01 -11.01 11.43
N GLU A 381 16.05 -11.85 11.83
CA GLU A 381 16.24 -13.25 12.16
C GLU A 381 16.60 -14.12 10.94
N GLU A 382 16.29 -13.66 9.75
CA GLU A 382 16.63 -14.25 8.45
C GLU A 382 17.92 -13.67 7.86
N LYS A 383 18.53 -12.68 8.52
CA LYS A 383 19.88 -12.23 8.17
C LYS A 383 20.82 -13.43 8.15
N PRO A 384 21.83 -13.46 7.27
CA PRO A 384 22.70 -14.62 7.00
C PRO A 384 23.24 -15.33 8.24
N GLY A 385 23.26 -14.61 9.38
CA GLY A 385 23.87 -15.09 10.60
C GLY A 385 23.40 -16.46 11.06
N PHE A 386 22.12 -16.77 10.99
CA PHE A 386 21.64 -17.88 11.79
C PHE A 386 21.73 -19.27 11.14
N LEU A 387 21.19 -19.45 9.94
CA LEU A 387 21.35 -20.70 9.19
C LEU A 387 22.75 -20.81 8.60
N PHE A 388 23.36 -19.69 8.28
CA PHE A 388 24.71 -19.61 7.76
C PHE A 388 25.76 -19.89 8.83
N PHE A 389 25.70 -19.26 10.02
CA PHE A 389 26.67 -19.52 11.10
C PHE A 389 26.63 -20.97 11.60
N ASN A 390 25.46 -21.58 11.70
CA ASN A 390 25.41 -22.99 12.07
C ASN A 390 25.99 -23.90 10.98
N ALA A 391 25.60 -23.68 9.73
CA ALA A 391 26.16 -24.44 8.63
C ALA A 391 27.66 -24.20 8.50
N LEU A 392 28.12 -22.94 8.69
CA LEU A 392 29.53 -22.58 8.69
C LEU A 392 30.31 -23.27 9.82
N TRP A 393 29.79 -23.26 11.06
CA TRP A 393 30.43 -23.97 12.17
C TRP A 393 30.49 -25.48 11.95
N TYR A 394 29.42 -26.08 11.43
CA TYR A 394 29.45 -27.51 11.08
C TYR A 394 30.39 -27.80 9.92
N GLU A 395 30.51 -26.88 8.96
CA GLU A 395 31.47 -27.01 7.85
C GLU A 395 32.89 -26.94 8.38
N ILE A 396 33.23 -25.91 9.17
CA ILE A 396 34.55 -25.75 9.80
C ILE A 396 34.88 -26.99 10.62
N PHE A 397 33.97 -27.47 11.48
CA PHE A 397 34.17 -28.67 12.28
C PHE A 397 34.39 -29.91 11.40
N SER A 398 33.65 -30.07 10.33
CA SER A 398 33.77 -31.21 9.41
C SER A 398 35.10 -31.18 8.66
N VAL A 399 35.56 -29.99 8.25
CA VAL A 399 36.88 -29.82 7.61
C VAL A 399 38.00 -30.14 8.59
N VAL A 400 37.94 -29.60 9.80
CA VAL A 400 38.94 -29.90 10.86
C VAL A 400 38.98 -31.40 11.17
N LEU A 401 37.82 -32.05 11.30
CA LEU A 401 37.71 -33.48 11.53
C LEU A 401 38.32 -34.28 10.38
N ALA A 402 38.05 -33.89 9.11
CA ALA A 402 38.62 -34.57 7.94
C ALA A 402 40.15 -34.46 7.91
N VAL A 403 40.68 -33.24 8.20
CA VAL A 403 42.12 -33.01 8.25
C VAL A 403 42.78 -33.82 9.38
N MET A 404 42.22 -33.77 10.59
CA MET A 404 42.73 -34.51 11.73
C MET A 404 42.70 -36.05 11.51
N ALA A 405 41.63 -36.56 10.92
CA ALA A 405 41.52 -37.99 10.59
C ALA A 405 42.53 -38.38 9.49
N GLY A 406 42.75 -37.53 8.51
CA GLY A 406 43.75 -37.71 7.45
C GLY A 406 45.20 -37.71 7.99
N MET A 407 45.53 -36.72 8.81
CA MET A 407 46.86 -36.63 9.46
C MET A 407 47.08 -37.83 10.41
N GLY A 408 46.11 -38.16 11.25
CA GLY A 408 46.14 -39.29 12.14
C GLY A 408 46.35 -40.60 11.36
N ARG A 409 45.65 -40.79 10.26
CA ARG A 409 45.83 -41.93 9.35
C ARG A 409 47.27 -42.02 8.82
N MET A 410 47.84 -40.93 8.31
CA MET A 410 49.22 -40.87 7.81
C MET A 410 50.21 -41.26 8.92
N PHE A 411 50.01 -40.79 10.14
CA PHE A 411 50.88 -41.11 11.31
C PHE A 411 50.82 -42.60 11.65
N VAL A 412 49.62 -43.16 11.65
CA VAL A 412 49.38 -44.60 11.96
C VAL A 412 49.92 -45.49 10.85
N GLU A 413 49.75 -45.10 9.58
CA GLU A 413 50.31 -45.83 8.45
C GLU A 413 51.85 -45.84 8.47
N ALA A 414 52.47 -44.72 8.88
CA ALA A 414 53.93 -44.60 9.02
C ALA A 414 54.47 -45.45 10.21
N ALA A 415 53.71 -45.53 11.32
CA ALA A 415 54.13 -46.21 12.52
C ALA A 415 53.83 -47.75 12.51
N TYR A 416 52.70 -48.14 11.94
CA TYR A 416 52.16 -49.52 12.07
C TYR A 416 51.79 -50.18 10.74
N GLY A 417 52.08 -49.50 9.64
CA GLY A 417 51.81 -49.99 8.27
C GLY A 417 50.36 -49.73 7.81
N THR A 418 50.16 -49.81 6.48
CA THR A 418 48.87 -49.50 5.85
C THR A 418 47.74 -50.49 6.13
N ARG A 419 48.05 -51.69 6.62
CA ARG A 419 47.07 -52.77 6.93
C ARG A 419 46.60 -52.76 8.40
N SER A 420 46.96 -51.75 9.22
CA SER A 420 46.49 -51.66 10.58
C SER A 420 44.99 -51.35 10.66
N ALA A 421 44.28 -52.03 11.57
CA ALA A 421 42.85 -51.76 11.79
C ALA A 421 42.55 -50.27 12.15
N LEU A 422 43.51 -49.64 12.82
CA LEU A 422 43.42 -48.25 13.21
C LEU A 422 43.52 -47.30 11.99
N ALA A 423 44.40 -47.61 11.02
CA ALA A 423 44.50 -46.84 9.75
C ALA A 423 43.20 -46.97 8.94
N ALA A 424 42.60 -48.17 8.90
CA ALA A 424 41.31 -48.37 8.25
C ALA A 424 40.18 -47.60 8.95
N ALA A 425 40.11 -47.60 10.28
CA ALA A 425 39.13 -46.86 11.05
C ALA A 425 39.24 -45.33 10.83
N LEU A 426 40.46 -44.77 10.81
CA LEU A 426 40.72 -43.35 10.53
C LEU A 426 40.37 -43.01 9.08
N GLY A 427 40.59 -43.92 8.14
CA GLY A 427 40.17 -43.76 6.75
C GLY A 427 38.65 -43.67 6.57
N LEU A 428 37.90 -44.52 7.29
CA LEU A 428 36.44 -44.46 7.34
C LEU A 428 35.92 -43.14 7.97
N LEU A 429 36.58 -42.71 9.06
CA LEU A 429 36.25 -41.45 9.72
C LEU A 429 36.50 -40.24 8.78
N MET A 430 37.62 -40.26 8.06
CA MET A 430 37.92 -39.22 7.05
C MET A 430 36.88 -39.22 5.93
N LEU A 431 36.49 -40.38 5.42
CA LEU A 431 35.44 -40.47 4.38
C LEU A 431 34.10 -39.90 4.88
N ALA A 432 33.71 -40.28 6.10
CA ALA A 432 32.49 -39.74 6.71
C ALA A 432 32.57 -38.22 6.91
N ALA A 433 33.73 -37.68 7.32
CA ALA A 433 33.95 -36.24 7.44
C ALA A 433 33.88 -35.55 6.06
N CYS A 434 34.45 -36.11 4.99
CA CYS A 434 34.34 -35.59 3.63
C CYS A 434 32.88 -35.54 3.14
N VAL A 435 32.07 -36.56 3.46
CA VAL A 435 30.65 -36.55 3.16
C VAL A 435 29.92 -35.41 3.90
N LEU A 436 30.30 -35.15 5.14
CA LEU A 436 29.76 -34.02 5.92
C LEU A 436 30.20 -32.67 5.33
N VAL A 437 31.46 -32.51 4.94
CA VAL A 437 31.97 -31.33 4.23
C VAL A 437 31.16 -31.08 2.96
N ALA A 438 31.00 -32.08 2.11
CA ALA A 438 30.18 -31.94 0.89
C ALA A 438 28.73 -31.54 1.21
N ARG A 439 28.12 -32.18 2.24
CA ARG A 439 26.74 -31.89 2.65
C ARG A 439 26.56 -30.47 3.17
N TYR A 440 27.43 -30.01 4.06
CA TYR A 440 27.35 -28.67 4.65
C TYR A 440 27.82 -27.59 3.68
N GLY A 441 28.83 -27.85 2.85
CA GLY A 441 29.26 -26.97 1.78
C GLY A 441 28.18 -26.72 0.74
N ILE A 442 27.50 -27.77 0.29
CA ILE A 442 26.30 -27.63 -0.57
C ILE A 442 25.21 -26.80 0.13
N ARG A 443 25.00 -27.03 1.43
CA ARG A 443 24.01 -26.28 2.20
C ARG A 443 24.38 -24.80 2.31
N LEU A 444 25.66 -24.48 2.58
CA LEU A 444 26.17 -23.12 2.60
C LEU A 444 25.99 -22.42 1.25
N ALA A 445 26.39 -23.07 0.17
CA ALA A 445 26.23 -22.52 -1.18
C ALA A 445 24.74 -22.25 -1.53
N ARG A 446 23.85 -23.12 -1.04
CA ARG A 446 22.40 -23.02 -1.30
C ARG A 446 21.72 -21.89 -0.54
N PHE A 447 22.20 -21.50 0.64
CA PHE A 447 21.59 -20.51 1.53
C PHE A 447 22.49 -19.33 1.83
N SER A 448 23.55 -19.11 1.04
CA SER A 448 24.57 -18.07 1.26
C SER A 448 24.03 -16.65 1.16
N THR A 449 23.09 -16.40 0.22
CA THR A 449 22.53 -15.06 0.02
C THR A 449 21.04 -15.01 0.36
N PRO A 450 20.51 -13.82 0.76
CA PRO A 450 19.10 -13.63 1.01
C PRO A 450 18.22 -14.01 -0.22
N GLU A 451 18.66 -13.67 -1.42
CA GLU A 451 17.95 -13.96 -2.68
C GLU A 451 17.84 -15.47 -2.93
N ARG A 452 18.94 -16.21 -2.70
CA ARG A 452 18.94 -17.69 -2.87
C ARG A 452 17.99 -18.35 -1.87
N ARG A 453 17.93 -17.84 -0.63
CA ARG A 453 16.99 -18.33 0.38
C ARG A 453 15.56 -18.02 0.00
N MET A 454 15.28 -16.78 -0.39
CA MET A 454 13.96 -16.35 -0.82
C MET A 454 13.50 -17.15 -2.04
N ARG A 455 14.36 -17.36 -3.05
CA ARG A 455 14.04 -18.17 -4.23
C ARG A 455 13.63 -19.59 -3.86
N ARG A 456 14.31 -20.23 -2.91
CA ARG A 456 13.94 -21.57 -2.47
C ARG A 456 12.63 -21.61 -1.71
N LEU A 457 12.39 -20.62 -0.86
CA LEU A 457 11.15 -20.51 -0.13
C LEU A 457 9.99 -20.25 -1.09
N SER A 458 10.15 -19.32 -2.00
CA SER A 458 9.14 -19.00 -3.02
C SER A 458 8.88 -20.22 -3.93
N GLN A 459 9.92 -20.97 -4.30
CA GLN A 459 9.74 -22.21 -5.06
C GLN A 459 9.00 -23.28 -4.25
N ALA A 460 9.27 -23.40 -2.95
CA ALA A 460 8.54 -24.34 -2.09
C ALA A 460 7.04 -23.99 -1.99
N VAL A 461 6.70 -22.70 -2.01
CA VAL A 461 5.30 -22.25 -2.08
C VAL A 461 4.68 -22.64 -3.43
N ALA A 462 5.38 -22.39 -4.54
CA ALA A 462 4.91 -22.78 -5.87
C ALA A 462 4.72 -24.30 -5.99
N ASP A 463 5.67 -25.10 -5.47
CA ASP A 463 5.59 -26.56 -5.47
C ASP A 463 4.41 -27.07 -4.60
N ALA A 464 4.13 -26.41 -3.48
CA ALA A 464 2.97 -26.73 -2.63
C ALA A 464 1.64 -26.39 -3.35
N LEU A 465 1.56 -25.27 -4.04
CA LEU A 465 0.40 -24.90 -4.86
C LEU A 465 0.18 -25.91 -6.00
N ALA A 466 1.26 -26.36 -6.64
CA ALA A 466 1.19 -27.39 -7.68
C ALA A 466 0.71 -28.73 -7.12
N GLU A 467 1.25 -29.21 -5.97
CA GLU A 467 0.85 -30.48 -5.33
C GLU A 467 -0.62 -30.44 -4.84
N THR A 468 -1.13 -29.27 -4.47
CA THR A 468 -2.54 -29.11 -4.03
C THR A 468 -3.52 -28.85 -5.18
N GLY A 469 -3.05 -28.77 -6.43
CA GLY A 469 -3.89 -28.54 -7.61
C GLY A 469 -4.46 -27.11 -7.71
N GLU A 470 -3.80 -26.15 -7.07
CA GLU A 470 -4.24 -24.74 -7.08
C GLU A 470 -3.61 -23.92 -8.22
N LEU A 471 -2.67 -24.51 -8.99
CA LEU A 471 -2.12 -23.95 -10.22
C LEU A 471 -2.75 -24.62 -11.44
N GLU A 472 -3.10 -23.81 -12.43
CA GLU A 472 -3.65 -24.26 -13.71
C GLU A 472 -2.55 -24.83 -14.63
N ASP A 473 -1.35 -24.22 -14.62
CA ASP A 473 -0.21 -24.67 -15.41
C ASP A 473 1.06 -24.88 -14.54
N PRO A 474 1.08 -25.90 -13.69
CA PRO A 474 2.17 -26.11 -12.73
C PRO A 474 3.53 -26.44 -13.37
N GLN A 475 3.56 -26.98 -14.61
CA GLN A 475 4.80 -27.40 -15.25
C GLN A 475 5.67 -26.21 -15.69
N HIS A 476 5.05 -25.10 -16.06
CA HIS A 476 5.73 -23.91 -16.53
C HIS A 476 5.98 -22.87 -15.40
N CYS A 477 5.40 -23.08 -14.21
CA CYS A 477 5.55 -22.19 -13.07
C CYS A 477 6.93 -22.31 -12.40
N ARG A 478 7.68 -21.19 -12.32
CA ARG A 478 8.97 -21.10 -11.62
C ARG A 478 9.02 -19.82 -10.79
N ALA A 479 9.38 -19.95 -9.53
CA ALA A 479 9.61 -18.78 -8.67
C ALA A 479 10.90 -18.05 -9.08
N GLN A 480 10.79 -16.75 -9.32
CA GLN A 480 11.90 -15.85 -9.57
C GLN A 480 12.07 -14.85 -8.43
N VAL A 481 13.31 -14.41 -8.26
CA VAL A 481 13.69 -13.50 -7.18
C VAL A 481 14.75 -12.55 -7.68
N GLU A 482 14.56 -11.27 -7.40
CA GLU A 482 15.49 -10.20 -7.74
C GLU A 482 15.73 -9.31 -6.51
N SER A 483 16.94 -8.80 -6.37
CA SER A 483 17.24 -7.76 -5.39
C SER A 483 16.82 -6.41 -5.96
N VAL A 484 15.94 -5.72 -5.26
CA VAL A 484 15.48 -4.36 -5.57
C VAL A 484 16.35 -3.38 -4.78
N GLU A 485 16.35 -2.10 -5.12
CA GLU A 485 17.16 -1.06 -4.44
C GLU A 485 17.09 -1.16 -2.91
N GLY A 486 18.24 -1.19 -2.26
CA GLY A 486 18.39 -1.35 -0.81
C GLY A 486 18.40 -2.81 -0.35
N MET A 487 17.64 -3.12 0.71
CA MET A 487 17.52 -4.49 1.24
C MET A 487 16.22 -5.19 0.77
N LEU A 488 15.52 -4.65 -0.23
CA LEU A 488 14.29 -5.20 -0.74
C LEU A 488 14.55 -6.39 -1.66
N ILE A 489 13.74 -7.43 -1.52
CA ILE A 489 13.75 -8.62 -2.39
C ILE A 489 12.38 -8.73 -3.03
N GLY A 490 12.34 -8.63 -4.36
CA GLY A 490 11.16 -8.87 -5.17
C GLY A 490 11.02 -10.35 -5.51
N THR A 491 9.84 -10.92 -5.34
CA THR A 491 9.52 -12.31 -5.68
C THR A 491 8.29 -12.38 -6.56
N TRP A 492 8.33 -13.20 -7.62
CA TRP A 492 7.21 -13.41 -8.53
C TRP A 492 7.23 -14.82 -9.12
N LEU A 493 6.11 -15.21 -9.73
CA LEU A 493 6.00 -16.46 -10.46
C LEU A 493 6.23 -16.19 -11.96
N LYS A 494 7.26 -16.81 -12.55
CA LYS A 494 7.48 -16.84 -13.99
C LYS A 494 6.71 -18.02 -14.59
N GLY A 495 6.04 -17.80 -15.73
CA GLY A 495 5.16 -18.78 -16.37
C GLY A 495 3.78 -18.87 -15.71
N GLY A 496 2.97 -19.83 -16.16
CA GLY A 496 1.61 -20.01 -15.69
C GLY A 496 0.61 -18.94 -16.14
N THR A 497 -0.64 -19.12 -15.72
CA THR A 497 -1.74 -18.20 -16.01
C THR A 497 -1.72 -16.97 -15.09
N MET A 498 -2.53 -15.96 -15.41
CA MET A 498 -2.72 -14.80 -14.52
C MET A 498 -3.28 -15.20 -13.16
N ARG A 499 -4.12 -16.23 -13.12
CA ARG A 499 -4.66 -16.78 -11.88
C ARG A 499 -3.55 -17.41 -11.05
N ASP A 500 -2.63 -18.17 -11.67
CA ASP A 500 -1.49 -18.77 -11.00
C ASP A 500 -0.60 -17.72 -10.34
N LYS A 501 -0.28 -16.65 -11.08
CA LYS A 501 0.53 -15.52 -10.56
C LYS A 501 -0.16 -14.79 -9.42
N THR A 502 -1.48 -14.57 -9.54
CA THR A 502 -2.27 -13.91 -8.49
C THR A 502 -2.34 -14.77 -7.22
N THR A 503 -2.57 -16.06 -7.38
CA THR A 503 -2.63 -17.02 -6.27
C THR A 503 -1.30 -17.13 -5.55
N PHE A 504 -0.20 -17.22 -6.31
CA PHE A 504 1.15 -17.24 -5.74
C PHE A 504 1.46 -15.94 -4.98
N ALA A 505 1.19 -14.78 -5.56
CA ALA A 505 1.44 -13.49 -4.94
C ALA A 505 0.63 -13.35 -3.64
N ALA A 506 -0.64 -13.73 -3.62
CA ALA A 506 -1.48 -13.72 -2.41
C ALA A 506 -0.89 -14.62 -1.31
N CYS A 507 -0.42 -15.82 -1.66
CA CYS A 507 0.25 -16.70 -0.68
C CYS A 507 1.51 -16.06 -0.10
N MET A 508 2.34 -15.41 -0.93
CA MET A 508 3.54 -14.72 -0.47
C MET A 508 3.21 -13.55 0.45
N GLU A 509 2.16 -12.77 0.13
CA GLU A 509 1.66 -11.69 0.99
C GLU A 509 1.20 -12.19 2.36
N GLU A 510 0.47 -13.30 2.39
CA GLU A 510 0.02 -13.89 3.67
C GLU A 510 1.15 -14.46 4.52
N ILE A 511 2.18 -15.05 3.90
CA ILE A 511 3.36 -15.60 4.62
C ILE A 511 4.19 -14.48 5.24
N TRP A 512 4.39 -13.37 4.53
CA TRP A 512 5.26 -12.27 4.94
C TRP A 512 4.52 -11.13 5.64
N GLY A 513 3.20 -11.11 5.53
CA GLY A 513 2.34 -10.12 6.15
C GLY A 513 2.23 -10.28 7.66
N VAL A 514 1.41 -9.42 8.24
CA VAL A 514 1.07 -9.49 9.67
C VAL A 514 0.18 -10.70 9.94
N ILE A 515 0.53 -11.48 10.95
CA ILE A 515 -0.30 -12.60 11.39
C ILE A 515 -1.56 -12.04 12.06
N ASP A 516 -2.69 -12.14 11.38
CA ASP A 516 -3.98 -11.70 11.94
C ASP A 516 -4.75 -12.88 12.57
N ASN A 517 -5.42 -13.70 11.77
CA ASN A 517 -6.25 -14.78 12.27
C ASN A 517 -6.23 -16.02 11.36
N PRO A 518 -5.06 -16.52 10.95
CA PRO A 518 -4.97 -17.69 10.10
C PRO A 518 -5.50 -18.93 10.83
N ARG A 519 -6.10 -19.85 10.06
CA ARG A 519 -6.63 -21.10 10.60
C ARG A 519 -5.52 -22.07 11.05
N TYR A 520 -4.35 -21.97 10.42
CA TYR A 520 -3.15 -22.73 10.78
C TYR A 520 -1.93 -21.82 10.81
N LEU A 521 -0.97 -22.16 11.67
CA LEU A 521 0.33 -21.53 11.75
C LEU A 521 1.42 -22.58 11.54
N LEU A 522 2.50 -22.19 10.86
CA LEU A 522 3.77 -22.89 10.95
C LEU A 522 4.53 -22.36 12.15
N MET A 523 4.86 -23.24 13.09
CA MET A 523 5.58 -22.91 14.31
C MET A 523 6.88 -23.72 14.38
N ARG A 524 7.96 -23.03 14.73
CA ARG A 524 9.22 -23.67 15.12
C ARG A 524 9.39 -23.61 16.62
N GLU A 525 9.62 -24.77 17.23
CA GLU A 525 9.84 -24.85 18.66
C GLU A 525 11.19 -24.25 19.08
N LYS A 526 11.19 -23.69 20.28
CA LYS A 526 12.34 -23.07 20.91
C LYS A 526 13.52 -24.06 21.04
N ARG A 527 14.67 -23.68 20.50
CA ARG A 527 15.94 -24.31 20.82
C ARG A 527 16.71 -23.39 21.76
N ARG A 528 17.50 -23.92 22.74
CA ARG A 528 18.23 -23.12 23.75
C ARG A 528 18.76 -21.81 23.16
N GLY A 529 18.32 -20.67 23.71
CA GLY A 529 18.76 -19.33 23.37
C GLY A 529 18.07 -18.64 22.18
N ARG A 530 16.99 -19.21 21.58
CA ARG A 530 16.26 -18.66 20.44
C ARG A 530 14.77 -18.62 20.68
N GLY A 531 14.13 -17.54 20.26
CA GLY A 531 12.69 -17.40 20.34
C GLY A 531 11.93 -18.35 19.40
N GLU A 532 10.65 -18.53 19.67
CA GLU A 532 9.73 -19.22 18.76
C GLU A 532 9.55 -18.38 17.48
N GLU A 533 9.50 -19.03 16.34
CA GLU A 533 9.26 -18.39 15.03
C GLU A 533 7.92 -18.86 14.48
N TYR A 534 7.18 -17.94 13.85
CA TYR A 534 5.84 -18.20 13.33
C TYR A 534 5.70 -17.65 11.92
N TYR A 535 5.03 -18.44 11.04
CA TYR A 535 4.57 -18.00 9.74
C TYR A 535 3.08 -18.32 9.60
N SER A 536 2.36 -17.44 8.93
CA SER A 536 0.99 -17.72 8.55
C SER A 536 0.94 -18.83 7.51
N VAL A 537 0.04 -19.79 7.67
CA VAL A 537 -0.31 -20.71 6.58
C VAL A 537 -1.34 -20.01 5.73
N PRO A 538 -1.08 -19.76 4.43
CA PRO A 538 -2.00 -19.08 3.55
C PRO A 538 -3.38 -19.71 3.55
N GLU A 539 -4.42 -18.88 3.41
CA GLU A 539 -5.82 -19.31 3.50
C GLU A 539 -6.14 -20.48 2.55
N ILE A 540 -5.56 -20.44 1.35
CA ILE A 540 -5.77 -21.47 0.33
C ILE A 540 -5.35 -22.87 0.80
N PHE A 541 -4.28 -22.96 1.58
CA PHE A 541 -3.85 -24.21 2.23
C PHE A 541 -4.58 -24.44 3.57
N GLY A 542 -4.99 -23.36 4.24
CA GLY A 542 -5.67 -23.42 5.53
C GLY A 542 -7.12 -23.90 5.48
N ARG A 543 -7.71 -24.07 4.30
CA ARG A 543 -9.08 -24.55 4.13
C ARG A 543 -9.26 -26.01 4.61
N GLN A 544 -8.26 -26.84 4.39
CA GLN A 544 -8.27 -28.27 4.73
C GLN A 544 -6.97 -28.65 5.45
N LYS A 545 -7.04 -29.62 6.38
CA LYS A 545 -5.88 -30.07 7.14
C LYS A 545 -4.82 -30.72 6.25
N GLU A 546 -5.24 -31.50 5.29
CA GLU A 546 -4.39 -32.21 4.32
C GLU A 546 -3.55 -31.20 3.52
N ARG A 547 -4.16 -30.13 3.02
CA ARG A 547 -3.48 -29.06 2.29
C ARG A 547 -2.47 -28.32 3.18
N ALA A 548 -2.81 -28.06 4.43
CA ALA A 548 -1.90 -27.43 5.38
C ALA A 548 -0.67 -28.33 5.66
N LEU A 549 -0.83 -29.65 5.67
CA LEU A 549 0.27 -30.63 5.82
C LEU A 549 1.14 -30.70 4.56
N VAL A 550 0.55 -30.60 3.36
CA VAL A 550 1.32 -30.48 2.10
C VAL A 550 2.19 -29.22 2.13
N PHE A 551 1.62 -28.08 2.54
CA PHE A 551 2.37 -26.84 2.70
C PHE A 551 3.51 -26.99 3.73
N GLU A 552 3.25 -27.60 4.90
CA GLU A 552 4.28 -27.91 5.89
C GLU A 552 5.41 -28.76 5.29
N LYS A 553 5.08 -29.81 4.55
CA LYS A 553 6.05 -30.72 3.90
C LYS A 553 7.04 -29.96 3.01
N HIS A 554 6.54 -29.04 2.18
CA HIS A 554 7.39 -28.24 1.29
C HIS A 554 8.20 -27.20 2.06
N MET A 555 7.58 -26.49 3.01
CA MET A 555 8.26 -25.48 3.81
C MET A 555 9.33 -26.08 4.72
N ARG A 556 9.15 -27.29 5.26
CA ARG A 556 10.17 -28.00 6.07
C ARG A 556 11.46 -28.26 5.31
N ARG A 557 11.41 -28.46 4.01
CA ARG A 557 12.62 -28.67 3.15
C ARG A 557 13.51 -27.43 3.12
N VAL A 558 12.93 -26.25 3.28
CA VAL A 558 13.63 -24.97 3.20
C VAL A 558 13.88 -24.38 4.59
N LEU A 559 12.86 -24.29 5.42
CA LEU A 559 12.93 -23.66 6.74
C LEU A 559 13.46 -24.61 7.84
N GLY A 560 13.38 -25.92 7.63
CA GLY A 560 13.79 -26.91 8.61
C GLY A 560 12.62 -27.44 9.47
N ARG A 561 12.85 -27.70 10.75
CA ARG A 561 11.84 -28.33 11.63
C ARG A 561 10.76 -27.34 12.06
N TYR A 562 9.75 -27.17 11.23
CA TYR A 562 8.51 -26.48 11.56
C TYR A 562 7.38 -27.49 11.65
N ARG A 563 6.34 -27.17 12.42
CA ARG A 563 5.09 -27.95 12.49
C ARG A 563 3.88 -27.05 12.27
N VAL A 564 2.83 -27.61 11.71
CA VAL A 564 1.54 -26.97 11.58
C VAL A 564 0.80 -27.02 12.92
N VAL A 565 0.26 -25.90 13.35
CA VAL A 565 -0.57 -25.75 14.53
C VAL A 565 -1.95 -25.25 14.12
N TYR A 566 -2.99 -25.98 14.53
CA TYR A 566 -4.38 -25.56 14.33
C TYR A 566 -4.78 -24.50 15.37
N THR A 567 -5.17 -23.31 14.94
CA THR A 567 -5.37 -22.15 15.81
C THR A 567 -6.71 -22.12 16.54
N ARG A 568 -7.66 -23.00 16.19
CA ARG A 568 -9.02 -23.00 16.77
C ARG A 568 -9.19 -23.84 18.02
N THR A 569 -8.16 -24.57 18.44
CA THR A 569 -8.13 -25.24 19.75
C THR A 569 -7.72 -24.26 20.85
N PRO A 570 -8.00 -24.54 22.13
CA PRO A 570 -7.57 -23.68 23.25
C PRO A 570 -6.04 -23.43 23.25
N GLU A 571 -5.24 -24.50 23.05
CA GLU A 571 -3.78 -24.41 22.95
C GLU A 571 -3.35 -23.62 21.69
N GLY A 572 -4.01 -23.89 20.56
CA GLY A 572 -3.75 -23.19 19.32
C GLY A 572 -4.06 -21.69 19.40
N ARG A 573 -5.10 -21.29 20.14
CA ARG A 573 -5.42 -19.86 20.39
C ARG A 573 -4.34 -19.17 21.21
N LYS A 574 -3.78 -19.85 22.23
CA LYS A 574 -2.64 -19.33 23.01
C LYS A 574 -1.43 -19.12 22.12
N ILE A 575 -1.13 -20.07 21.22
CA ILE A 575 -0.03 -19.95 20.26
C ILE A 575 -0.31 -18.81 19.25
N LEU A 576 -1.55 -18.69 18.75
CA LEU A 576 -1.94 -17.61 17.86
C LEU A 576 -1.77 -16.24 18.52
N LEU A 577 -2.15 -16.10 19.79
CA LEU A 577 -1.98 -14.86 20.53
C LEU A 577 -0.49 -14.46 20.63
N ARG A 578 0.38 -15.43 20.95
CA ARG A 578 1.84 -15.21 20.97
C ARG A 578 2.38 -14.81 19.59
N ALA A 579 1.93 -15.49 18.54
CA ALA A 579 2.32 -15.21 17.18
C ALA A 579 1.88 -13.80 16.74
N ARG A 580 0.65 -13.40 17.07
CA ARG A 580 0.11 -12.06 16.80
C ARG A 580 0.89 -10.98 17.52
N THR A 581 1.17 -11.18 18.81
CA THR A 581 1.94 -10.21 19.61
C THR A 581 3.32 -9.99 19.01
N ARG A 582 4.03 -11.05 18.60
CA ARG A 582 5.32 -10.93 17.92
C ARG A 582 5.22 -10.29 16.55
N SER A 583 4.24 -10.68 15.75
CA SER A 583 4.00 -10.10 14.44
C SER A 583 3.62 -8.61 14.53
N PHE A 584 2.86 -8.23 15.57
CA PHE A 584 2.48 -6.85 15.81
C PHE A 584 3.67 -5.97 16.24
N VAL A 585 4.55 -6.48 17.10
CA VAL A 585 5.82 -5.81 17.45
C VAL A 585 6.67 -5.56 16.21
N ASN A 586 6.68 -6.51 15.28
CA ASN A 586 7.39 -6.39 14.01
C ASN A 586 6.61 -5.63 12.93
N LYS A 587 5.41 -5.11 13.20
CA LYS A 587 4.58 -4.39 12.23
C LYS A 587 5.25 -3.12 11.69
N ASN A 588 6.04 -2.42 12.53
CA ASN A 588 6.89 -1.30 12.09
C ASN A 588 8.13 -1.77 11.30
N GLN A 589 8.37 -3.09 11.25
CA GLN A 589 9.40 -3.77 10.48
C GLN A 589 8.75 -4.91 9.68
N SER A 590 7.57 -4.67 9.10
CA SER A 590 6.88 -5.65 8.26
C SER A 590 7.83 -6.10 7.16
N ALA A 591 8.02 -7.42 7.05
CA ALA A 591 8.80 -7.99 5.96
C ALA A 591 8.13 -7.71 4.59
N LEU A 592 6.80 -7.59 4.59
CA LEU A 592 6.03 -7.24 3.40
C LEU A 592 6.01 -5.73 3.22
N GLN A 593 6.57 -5.24 2.10
CA GLN A 593 6.52 -3.83 1.69
C GLN A 593 5.34 -3.54 0.77
N GLY A 594 4.94 -4.50 -0.06
CA GLY A 594 3.82 -4.33 -0.97
C GLY A 594 3.83 -5.33 -2.12
N ARG A 595 2.81 -5.24 -2.97
CA ARG A 595 2.68 -5.99 -4.21
C ARG A 595 2.75 -5.02 -5.38
N LYS A 596 3.64 -5.30 -6.32
CA LYS A 596 3.75 -4.57 -7.58
C LYS A 596 3.27 -5.43 -8.74
N VAL A 597 2.59 -4.79 -9.67
CA VAL A 597 2.24 -5.40 -10.96
C VAL A 597 3.06 -4.68 -12.02
N ALA A 598 3.84 -5.43 -12.78
CA ALA A 598 4.65 -4.91 -13.87
C ALA A 598 4.38 -5.68 -15.16
N LYS A 599 4.32 -4.98 -16.29
CA LYS A 599 4.15 -5.56 -17.62
C LYS A 599 5.37 -5.22 -18.47
N GLY A 600 5.94 -6.22 -19.15
CA GLY A 600 7.07 -6.06 -20.06
C GLY A 600 8.47 -6.03 -19.44
N LYS A 601 8.59 -6.18 -18.12
CA LYS A 601 9.88 -6.04 -17.42
C LYS A 601 10.76 -7.31 -17.47
N TYR A 602 10.17 -8.49 -17.67
CA TYR A 602 10.85 -9.77 -17.46
C TYR A 602 10.51 -10.77 -18.57
N GLU A 603 11.01 -10.54 -19.77
CA GLU A 603 11.07 -11.56 -20.82
C GLU A 603 12.08 -12.65 -20.53
#